data_4c5a17bcf6856c06463eafa833e156aa
#
_entry.id   4c5a17bcf6856c06463eafa833e156aa
#
_cell.length_a   1.000
_cell.length_b   1.000
_cell.length_c   1.000
_cell.angle_alpha   90.00
_cell.angle_beta   90.00
_cell.angle_gamma   90.00
#
_symmetry.space_group_name_H-M   'P 1'
#
loop_
_entity.id
_entity.type
_entity.pdbx_description
1 polymer ?
#
loop_
_entity_poly.entity_id
_entity_poly.type
_entity_poly.pdbx_seq_one_letter_code
_entity_poly.pdbx_strand_id
1 'polypeptide(L)'
;MLFPIDFSDHNARMADHIYKKIELVGSSPDGFEEAVKNALARAQKTIRNMRWFEVAETRGYIEKDKIGHWQVTLKIGFTLEE
;
A
#
# COMPACT_ATOMS: atom_id res chain seq x y z
N MET A 1 -9.12 21.11 -6.32
CA MET A 1 -8.47 21.41 -6.66
C MET A 1 -7.81 21.71 -6.53
N LEU A 2 -7.74 21.37 -6.41
CA LEU A 2 -6.94 21.59 -6.81
C LEU A 2 -6.06 21.62 -6.51
N PHE A 3 -5.85 21.39 -6.41
CA PHE A 3 -4.94 21.45 -6.72
C PHE A 3 -4.19 21.76 -6.57
N PRO A 4 -4.13 21.65 -6.46
CA PRO A 4 -3.36 22.05 -6.87
C PRO A 4 -2.63 22.14 -7.04
N ILE A 5 -2.54 21.92 -7.38
CA ILE A 5 -1.86 21.91 -8.10
C ILE A 5 -1.02 22.20 -8.15
N ASP A 6 -0.80 22.03 -8.22
CA ASP A 6 -0.03 22.22 -8.76
C ASP A 6 0.59 22.51 -9.03
N PHE A 7 0.72 22.46 -9.00
CA PHE A 7 1.33 22.68 -9.72
C PHE A 7 2.16 22.61 -9.98
N SER A 8 2.23 22.52 -10.00
CA SER A 8 2.92 22.42 -10.61
C SER A 8 3.48 22.20 -11.09
N ASP A 9 3.44 21.99 -11.39
CA ASP A 9 3.75 21.76 -12.25
C ASP A 9 3.94 21.85 -12.91
N HIS A 10 3.87 21.82 -13.22
CA HIS A 10 3.86 21.80 -14.23
C HIS A 10 4.20 21.59 -14.87
N ASN A 11 4.29 21.62 -14.97
CA ASN A 11 4.29 21.31 -15.73
C ASN A 11 4.23 20.93 -16.11
N ALA A 12 4.17 21.17 -16.26
CA ALA A 12 3.84 20.79 -16.67
C ALA A 12 3.63 20.37 -16.86
N ARG A 13 3.68 20.52 -17.41
CA ARG A 13 3.24 20.06 -17.68
C ARG A 13 3.05 19.22 -17.33
N MET A 14 2.71 19.49 -17.08
CA MET A 14 2.90 18.32 -16.78
C MET A 14 2.17 17.14 -17.23
N ALA A 15 2.72 16.10 -17.52
CA ALA A 15 2.10 14.91 -17.98
C ALA A 15 1.34 14.23 -16.86
N ASP A 16 0.21 13.62 -17.17
CA ASP A 16 -0.54 12.85 -16.20
C ASP A 16 0.25 11.61 -15.84
N HIS A 17 0.27 11.26 -14.58
CA HIS A 17 0.94 10.05 -14.13
C HIS A 17 0.05 8.85 -14.39
N ILE A 18 0.69 7.74 -14.68
CA ILE A 18 0.02 6.46 -14.78
C ILE A 18 0.38 5.67 -13.55
N TYR A 19 -0.61 5.06 -12.94
CA TYR A 19 -0.42 4.29 -11.71
C TYR A 19 -0.67 2.82 -11.97
N LYS A 20 0.00 2.01 -11.20
CA LYS A 20 -0.25 0.57 -11.21
C LYS A 20 -0.54 0.15 -9.79
N LYS A 21 -1.35 -0.87 -9.62
CA LYS A 21 -1.64 -1.39 -8.30
C LYS A 21 -1.20 -2.83 -8.22
N ILE A 22 -0.66 -3.20 -7.07
CA ILE A 22 -0.35 -4.59 -6.78
C ILE A 22 -1.04 -4.96 -5.48
N GLU A 23 -1.21 -6.24 -5.28
CA GLU A 23 -1.88 -6.74 -4.09
C GLU A 23 -0.96 -7.66 -3.33
N LEU A 24 -0.92 -7.50 -2.01
CA LEU A 24 -0.14 -8.38 -1.17
C LEU A 24 -0.81 -8.52 0.18
N VAL A 25 -0.40 -9.53 0.93
CA VAL A 25 -0.97 -9.81 2.24
C VAL A 25 0.12 -9.65 3.27
N GLY A 26 -0.11 -8.75 4.22
CA GLY A 26 0.79 -8.61 5.36
C GLY A 26 0.24 -9.38 6.55
N SER A 27 1.11 -9.76 7.46
CA SER A 27 0.66 -10.44 8.65
C SER A 27 1.51 -10.02 9.85
N SER A 28 0.93 -10.18 11.04
CA SER A 28 1.62 -9.86 12.28
C SER A 28 0.88 -10.48 13.44
N PRO A 29 1.58 -10.98 14.45
CA PRO A 29 0.92 -11.43 15.67
C PRO A 29 0.43 -10.27 16.52
N ASP A 30 0.85 -9.04 16.21
CA ASP A 30 0.62 -7.88 17.06
C ASP A 30 -0.60 -7.04 16.69
N GLY A 31 -1.15 -7.21 15.49
CA GLY A 31 -2.33 -6.47 15.11
C GLY A 31 -2.34 -6.08 13.65
N PHE A 32 -3.45 -5.44 13.24
CA PHE A 32 -3.61 -5.05 11.84
C PHE A 32 -2.63 -3.98 11.41
N GLU A 33 -2.39 -3.00 12.28
CA GLU A 33 -1.48 -1.92 11.92
C GLU A 33 -0.07 -2.45 11.68
N GLU A 34 0.37 -3.37 12.53
CA GLU A 34 1.69 -3.97 12.36
C GLU A 34 1.75 -4.83 11.11
N ALA A 35 0.63 -5.48 10.77
CA ALA A 35 0.56 -6.25 9.54
C ALA A 35 0.76 -5.35 8.32
N VAL A 36 0.14 -4.16 8.34
CA VAL A 36 0.31 -3.19 7.27
C VAL A 36 1.76 -2.73 7.19
N LYS A 37 2.35 -2.39 8.34
CA LYS A 37 3.72 -1.92 8.36
C LYS A 37 4.68 -2.97 7.82
N ASN A 38 4.45 -4.23 8.19
CA ASN A 38 5.30 -5.32 7.71
C ASN A 38 5.20 -5.48 6.20
N ALA A 39 3.99 -5.35 5.67
CA ALA A 39 3.79 -5.47 4.23
C ALA A 39 4.49 -4.34 3.49
N LEU A 40 4.34 -3.11 3.98
CA LEU A 40 4.97 -1.96 3.33
C LEU A 40 6.49 -2.03 3.40
N ALA A 41 7.02 -2.47 4.54
CA ALA A 41 8.46 -2.60 4.70
C ALA A 41 9.06 -3.59 3.71
N ARG A 42 8.33 -4.68 3.47
CA ARG A 42 8.79 -5.67 2.50
C ARG A 42 8.65 -5.15 1.08
N ALA A 43 7.53 -4.49 0.79
CA ALA A 43 7.25 -4.02 -0.55
C ALA A 43 8.26 -2.97 -1.01
N GLN A 44 8.71 -2.11 -0.11
CA GLN A 44 9.62 -1.04 -0.50
C GLN A 44 10.97 -1.54 -0.98
N LYS A 45 11.28 -2.80 -0.74
CA LYS A 45 12.56 -3.36 -1.19
C LYS A 45 12.57 -3.58 -2.69
N THR A 46 11.41 -3.75 -3.30
CA THR A 46 11.33 -4.06 -4.73
C THR A 46 10.45 -3.12 -5.52
N ILE A 47 9.62 -2.33 -4.84
CA ILE A 47 8.67 -1.45 -5.52
C ILE A 47 9.06 -0.01 -5.27
N ARG A 48 9.19 0.75 -6.34
CA ARG A 48 9.53 2.16 -6.25
C ARG A 48 8.29 3.01 -6.43
N ASN A 49 8.35 4.20 -5.86
CA ASN A 49 7.33 5.22 -6.08
C ASN A 49 5.96 4.82 -5.57
N MET A 50 5.92 4.13 -4.43
CA MET A 50 4.64 3.82 -3.79
C MET A 50 3.98 5.11 -3.35
N ARG A 51 2.67 5.24 -3.62
CA ARG A 51 1.95 6.47 -3.34
C ARG A 51 0.86 6.32 -2.30
N TRP A 52 0.14 5.20 -2.36
CA TRP A 52 -0.94 4.97 -1.39
C TRP A 52 -1.17 3.49 -1.25
N PHE A 53 -1.94 3.15 -0.23
CA PHE A 53 -2.41 1.79 -0.09
C PHE A 53 -3.89 1.81 0.26
N GLU A 54 -4.56 0.70 -0.06
CA GLU A 54 -5.95 0.48 0.29
C GLU A 54 -6.01 -0.83 1.02
N VAL A 55 -6.82 -0.89 2.07
CA VAL A 55 -7.05 -2.15 2.76
C VAL A 55 -8.23 -2.83 2.08
N ALA A 56 -7.97 -3.96 1.46
CA ALA A 56 -9.01 -4.70 0.76
C ALA A 56 -9.73 -5.67 1.69
N GLU A 57 -8.97 -6.31 2.57
CA GLU A 57 -9.54 -7.28 3.50
C GLU A 57 -8.71 -7.30 4.78
N THR A 58 -9.40 -7.59 5.87
CA THR A 58 -8.73 -7.87 7.14
C THR A 58 -9.26 -9.20 7.63
N ARG A 59 -8.39 -9.99 8.26
CA ARG A 59 -8.81 -11.27 8.83
C ARG A 59 -7.89 -11.65 9.96
N GLY A 60 -8.40 -12.50 10.83
CA GLY A 60 -7.60 -13.10 11.87
C GLY A 60 -7.37 -14.56 11.56
N TYR A 61 -6.24 -15.06 11.94
CA TYR A 61 -5.89 -16.46 11.77
C TYR A 61 -6.05 -17.16 13.12
N ILE A 62 -6.75 -18.27 13.12
CA ILE A 62 -7.01 -18.99 14.36
C ILE A 62 -6.01 -20.13 14.51
N GLU A 63 -5.36 -20.18 15.67
CA GLU A 63 -4.43 -21.26 16.00
C GLU A 63 -4.75 -21.73 17.41
N LYS A 64 -5.00 -23.02 17.54
CA LYS A 64 -5.30 -23.61 18.84
C LYS A 64 -6.40 -22.86 19.57
N ASP A 65 -7.46 -22.54 18.85
CA ASP A 65 -8.65 -21.86 19.37
C ASP A 65 -8.37 -20.44 19.85
N LYS A 66 -7.26 -19.86 19.43
CA LYS A 66 -6.90 -18.49 19.82
C LYS A 66 -6.48 -17.73 18.57
N ILE A 67 -6.37 -16.44 18.73
CA ILE A 67 -5.87 -15.61 17.64
C ILE A 67 -4.38 -15.87 17.48
N GLY A 68 -4.00 -16.41 16.34
CA GLY A 68 -2.59 -16.66 16.06
C GLY A 68 -1.91 -15.44 15.48
N HIS A 69 -2.52 -14.87 14.48
CA HIS A 69 -1.99 -13.64 13.91
C HIS A 69 -3.07 -12.97 13.07
N TRP A 70 -2.77 -11.74 12.71
CA TRP A 70 -3.65 -10.87 11.95
C TRP A 70 -3.13 -10.76 10.53
N GLN A 71 -4.04 -10.74 9.55
CA GLN A 71 -3.66 -10.60 8.16
C GLN A 71 -4.43 -9.47 7.53
N VAL A 72 -3.74 -8.71 6.66
CA VAL A 72 -4.34 -7.60 5.93
C VAL A 72 -3.98 -7.75 4.47
N THR A 73 -5.00 -7.74 3.62
CA THR A 73 -4.76 -7.72 2.18
C THR A 73 -4.72 -6.25 1.76
N LEU A 74 -3.61 -5.85 1.17
CA LEU A 74 -3.40 -4.48 0.74
C LEU A 74 -3.31 -4.40 -0.76
N LYS A 75 -3.83 -3.32 -1.31
CA LYS A 75 -3.54 -2.92 -2.69
C LYS A 75 -2.68 -1.68 -2.60
N ILE A 76 -1.51 -1.74 -3.20
CA ILE A 76 -0.57 -0.63 -3.18
C ILE A 76 -0.54 0.00 -4.55
N GLY A 77 -0.78 1.32 -4.59
CA GLY A 77 -0.70 2.07 -5.82
C GLY A 77 0.65 2.74 -5.95
N PHE A 78 1.25 2.64 -7.09
CA PHE A 78 2.53 3.28 -7.33
C PHE A 78 2.60 3.85 -8.73
N THR A 79 3.46 4.86 -8.89
CA THR A 79 3.61 5.55 -10.16
C THR A 79 4.56 4.77 -11.05
N LEU A 80 4.16 4.58 -12.30
CA LEU A 80 5.04 3.95 -13.27
C LEU A 80 6.10 4.95 -13.70
N GLU A 81 7.32 4.47 -13.81
CA GLU A 81 8.41 5.29 -14.32
C GLU A 81 8.31 5.34 -15.85
N GLU A 82 8.69 6.46 -16.39
CA GLU A 82 8.65 6.67 -17.84
C GLU A 82 9.95 6.33 -18.51
#